data_7e745a57944cf2a5ecc2af81eed01df3
#
_entry.id   7e745a57944cf2a5ecc2af81eed01df3
#
_cell.length_a   1.000
_cell.length_b   1.000
_cell.length_c   1.000
_cell.angle_alpha   90.00
_cell.angle_beta   90.00
_cell.angle_gamma   90.00
#
_symmetry.space_group_name_H-M   'P 1'
#
loop_
_entity.id
_entity.type
_entity.pdbx_description
1 polymer ?
#
loop_
_entity_poly.entity_id
_entity_poly.type
_entity_poly.pdbx_seq_one_letter_code
_entity_poly.pdbx_strand_id
1 'polypeptide(L)' 'MNKWISVKERLPEEGQRVLLYNSLEYVSIVMAHWYSSSQTPFFNHVTIDDIHINFPLQDNKHLHWMPLPEPPKEKE' A
#
# COMPACT_ATOMS: atom_id res chain seq x y z
N MET A 1 17.49 -2.35 5.79
CA MET A 1 16.52 -3.25 6.38
C MET A 1 15.12 -2.68 6.25
N ASN A 2 14.21 -3.45 5.71
CA ASN A 2 12.86 -2.96 5.46
C ASN A 2 11.99 -3.16 6.68
N LYS A 3 11.26 -2.13 7.01
CA LYS A 3 10.34 -2.20 8.15
C LYS A 3 8.98 -1.75 7.72
N TRP A 4 7.98 -2.35 8.30
CA TRP A 4 6.60 -1.92 8.09
C TRP A 4 6.36 -0.62 8.82
N ILE A 5 5.69 0.30 8.16
CA ILE A 5 5.41 1.63 8.69
C ILE A 5 3.91 1.72 8.93
N SER A 6 3.52 2.10 10.14
CA SER A 6 2.09 2.28 10.43
C SER A 6 1.57 3.50 9.68
N VAL A 7 0.36 3.40 9.12
CA VAL A 7 -0.26 4.57 8.49
C VAL A 7 -0.51 5.68 9.48
N LYS A 8 -0.50 5.36 10.79
CA LYS A 8 -0.65 6.38 11.81
C LYS A 8 0.63 7.17 12.01
N GLU A 9 1.76 6.60 11.64
CA GLU A 9 3.06 7.27 11.80
C GLU A 9 3.38 8.11 10.60
N ARG A 10 3.22 7.56 9.41
CA ARG A 10 3.65 8.23 8.20
C ARG A 10 2.89 7.65 7.03
N LEU A 11 2.62 8.48 6.05
CA LEU A 11 1.94 8.07 4.83
C LEU A 11 2.90 8.13 3.66
N PRO A 12 2.64 7.32 2.61
CA PRO A 12 3.46 7.39 1.40
C PRO A 12 3.29 8.72 0.68
N GLU A 13 4.10 8.93 -0.33
CA GLU A 13 3.95 10.09 -1.19
C GLU A 13 2.84 9.82 -2.20
N GLU A 14 2.28 10.92 -2.71
CA GLU A 14 1.20 10.81 -3.68
C GLU A 14 1.59 9.92 -4.85
N GLY A 15 0.74 8.94 -5.14
CA GLY A 15 0.97 8.03 -6.25
C GLY A 15 2.02 6.98 -6.00
N GLN A 16 2.62 6.97 -4.81
CA GLN A 16 3.67 6.01 -4.52
C GLN A 16 3.12 4.60 -4.47
N ARG A 17 3.84 3.66 -5.09
CA ARG A 17 3.49 2.26 -5.05
C ARG A 17 4.18 1.61 -3.87
N VAL A 18 3.43 0.87 -3.08
CA VAL A 18 3.93 0.31 -1.83
C VAL A 18 3.43 -1.10 -1.65
N LEU A 19 4.05 -1.82 -0.73
CA LEU A 19 3.46 -3.04 -0.20
C LEU A 19 2.56 -2.65 0.95
N LEU A 20 1.37 -3.22 0.97
CA LEU A 20 0.37 -2.91 1.98
C LEU A 20 0.06 -4.17 2.77
N TYR A 21 0.14 -4.06 4.09
CA TYR A 21 -0.05 -5.17 5.00
C TYR A 21 -1.35 -4.98 5.77
N ASN A 22 -2.25 -5.93 5.62
CA ASN A 22 -3.51 -5.93 6.34
C ASN A 22 -3.54 -7.13 7.27
N SER A 23 -3.62 -6.87 8.57
CA SER A 23 -3.56 -7.93 9.56
C SER A 23 -4.86 -8.08 10.33
N LEU A 24 -5.92 -7.41 9.89
CA LEU A 24 -7.12 -7.34 10.70
C LEU A 24 -7.85 -8.68 10.81
N GLU A 25 -8.21 -9.26 9.69
CA GLU A 25 -8.95 -10.51 9.72
C GLU A 25 -8.08 -11.68 9.35
N TYR A 26 -7.25 -11.48 8.38
CA TYR A 26 -6.25 -12.46 8.00
C TYR A 26 -5.11 -11.69 7.38
N VAL A 27 -3.95 -12.26 7.49
CA VAL A 27 -2.76 -11.60 7.00
C VAL A 27 -2.79 -11.59 5.48
N SER A 28 -2.61 -10.43 4.90
CA SER A 28 -2.46 -10.33 3.46
C SER A 28 -1.52 -9.19 3.14
N ILE A 29 -0.72 -9.41 2.12
CA ILE A 29 0.22 -8.40 1.64
C ILE A 29 -0.07 -8.21 0.17
N VAL A 30 -0.39 -6.97 -0.21
CA VAL A 30 -0.70 -6.66 -1.59
C VAL A 30 0.08 -5.43 -2.02
N MET A 31 0.26 -5.29 -3.32
CA MET A 31 0.87 -4.10 -3.87
C MET A 31 -0.24 -3.09 -4.12
N ALA A 32 -0.02 -1.87 -3.68
CA ALA A 32 -1.05 -0.85 -3.79
C ALA A 32 -0.44 0.49 -4.13
N HIS A 33 -1.26 1.38 -4.67
CA HIS A 33 -0.90 2.78 -4.89
C HIS A 33 -1.59 3.63 -3.84
N TRP A 34 -0.89 4.65 -3.39
CA TRP A 34 -1.45 5.59 -2.42
C TRP A 34 -1.93 6.84 -3.13
N TYR A 35 -3.14 7.26 -2.83
CA TYR A 35 -3.72 8.47 -3.42
C TYR A 35 -4.11 9.40 -2.29
N SER A 36 -3.28 10.41 -2.05
CA SER A 36 -3.49 11.35 -0.95
C SER A 36 -4.24 12.60 -1.37
N SER A 37 -4.31 12.87 -2.66
CA SER A 37 -4.95 14.08 -3.14
C SER A 37 -6.47 13.97 -3.20
N SER A 38 -7.00 12.80 -2.95
CA SER A 38 -8.44 12.58 -2.90
C SER A 38 -9.01 13.18 -1.61
N GLN A 39 -10.30 13.53 -1.64
CA GLN A 39 -10.97 13.95 -0.42
C GLN A 39 -11.00 12.85 0.61
N THR A 40 -11.03 11.61 0.15
CA THR A 40 -10.95 10.45 1.03
C THR A 40 -9.73 9.65 0.62
N PRO A 41 -8.57 9.98 1.17
CA PRO A 41 -7.32 9.30 0.78
C PRO A 41 -7.44 7.79 0.94
N PHE A 42 -6.83 7.07 0.03
CA PHE A 42 -7.00 5.61 0.03
C PHE A 42 -5.82 4.93 -0.66
N PHE A 43 -5.66 3.64 -0.34
CA PHE A 43 -4.76 2.76 -1.10
C PHE A 43 -5.60 2.01 -2.13
N ASN A 44 -5.07 1.87 -3.32
CA ASN A 44 -5.75 1.16 -4.40
C ASN A 44 -4.94 -0.05 -4.81
N HIS A 45 -5.55 -1.22 -4.74
CA HIS A 45 -4.96 -2.47 -5.20
C HIS A 45 -5.73 -2.95 -6.43
N VAL A 46 -5.01 -3.29 -7.48
CA VAL A 46 -5.63 -3.82 -8.70
C VAL A 46 -5.27 -5.29 -8.80
N THR A 47 -6.29 -6.13 -8.85
CA THR A 47 -6.09 -7.57 -8.92
C THR A 47 -5.67 -7.97 -10.33
N ILE A 48 -5.30 -9.25 -10.46
CA ILE A 48 -4.91 -9.77 -11.77
C ILE A 48 -6.08 -9.72 -12.75
N ASP A 49 -7.30 -9.75 -12.26
CA ASP A 49 -8.50 -9.66 -13.10
C ASP A 49 -8.95 -8.21 -13.30
N ASP A 50 -8.07 -7.26 -12.99
CA ASP A 50 -8.33 -5.85 -13.20
C ASP A 50 -9.47 -5.32 -12.33
N ILE A 51 -9.65 -5.92 -11.17
CA ILE A 51 -10.62 -5.45 -10.20
C ILE A 51 -9.90 -4.51 -9.24
N HIS A 52 -10.50 -3.34 -9.03
CA HIS A 52 -9.94 -2.33 -8.14
C HIS A 52 -10.50 -2.48 -6.74
N ILE A 53 -9.62 -2.63 -5.77
CA ILE A 53 -10.01 -2.75 -4.38
C ILE A 53 -9.40 -1.56 -3.64
N ASN A 54 -10.26 -0.78 -3.00
CA ASN A 54 -9.82 0.42 -2.31
C ASN A 54 -9.84 0.23 -0.81
N PHE A 55 -8.82 0.77 -0.15
CA PHE A 55 -8.71 0.75 1.30
C PHE A 55 -8.70 2.21 1.78
N PRO A 56 -9.88 2.79 2.07
CA PRO A 56 -9.92 4.18 2.56
C PRO A 56 -9.17 4.29 3.88
N LEU A 57 -8.37 5.33 4.01
CA LEU A 57 -7.55 5.49 5.19
C LEU A 57 -8.38 5.58 6.45
N GLN A 58 -9.48 6.32 6.40
CA GLN A 58 -10.25 6.57 7.62
C GLN A 58 -10.82 5.30 8.24
N ASP A 59 -11.03 4.26 7.42
CA ASP A 59 -11.59 3.01 7.91
C ASP A 59 -10.53 1.94 8.11
N ASN A 60 -9.27 2.26 7.84
CA ASN A 60 -8.23 1.25 7.79
C ASN A 60 -6.95 1.72 8.46
N LYS A 61 -7.08 2.27 9.67
CA LYS A 61 -5.91 2.81 10.36
C LYS A 61 -5.02 1.74 10.96
N HIS A 62 -5.41 0.49 10.80
CA HIS A 62 -4.60 -0.63 11.23
C HIS A 62 -3.55 -1.05 10.20
N LEU A 63 -3.60 -0.45 9.02
CA LEU A 63 -2.73 -0.85 7.93
C LEU A 63 -1.29 -0.43 8.18
N HIS A 64 -0.40 -1.19 7.59
CA HIS A 64 1.03 -0.86 7.55
C HIS A 64 1.48 -0.94 6.10
N TRP A 65 2.52 -0.22 5.78
CA TRP A 65 3.04 -0.19 4.42
C TRP A 65 4.55 -0.11 4.44
N MET A 66 5.15 -0.40 3.31
CA MET A 66 6.57 -0.17 3.13
C MET A 66 6.83 0.06 1.65
N PRO A 67 7.88 0.81 1.33
CA PRO A 67 8.22 1.01 -0.08
C PRO A 67 8.52 -0.32 -0.75
N LEU A 68 8.22 -0.40 -2.04
CA LEU A 68 8.58 -1.59 -2.80
C LEU A 68 10.10 -1.72 -2.84
N PRO A 69 10.60 -2.95 -2.72
CA PRO A 69 12.04 -3.16 -2.95
C PRO A 69 12.36 -2.82 -4.39
N GLU A 70 13.58 -2.38 -4.60
CA GLU A 70 14.02 -2.13 -5.96
C GLU A 70 14.06 -3.44 -6.73
N PRO A 71 13.67 -3.41 -8.00
CA PRO A 71 13.77 -4.63 -8.79
C PRO A 71 15.23 -5.00 -8.98
N PRO A 72 15.49 -6.29 -9.20
CA PRO A 72 16.87 -6.69 -9.47
C PRO A 72 17.36 -6.03 -10.73
N LYS A 73 18.63 -5.72 -10.74
CA LYS A 73 19.24 -5.17 -11.94
C LYS A 73 19.45 -6.27 -12.95
N GLU A 74 19.00 -5.99 -14.16
CA GLU A 74 19.16 -6.95 -15.23
C GLU A 74 20.55 -6.86 -15.81
N LYS A 75 21.12 -8.01 -16.06
CA LYS A 75 22.40 -8.10 -16.75
C LYS A 75 22.16 -8.73 -18.08
N GLU A 76 22.57 -8.04 -19.11
CA GLU A 76 22.30 -8.54 -20.47
C GLU A 76 23.44 -9.25 -21.07
#